data_e7bd1f8158ba853f2e767e0a8e4561c2
#
_entry.id   e7bd1f8158ba853f2e767e0a8e4561c2
#
_cell.length_a   1.000
_cell.length_b   1.000
_cell.length_c   1.000
_cell.angle_alpha   90.00
_cell.angle_beta   90.00
_cell.angle_gamma   90.00
#
_symmetry.space_group_name_H-M   'P 1'
#
loop_
_entity.id
_entity.type
_entity.pdbx_description
1 polymer ?
#
loop_
_entity_poly.entity_id
_entity_poly.type
_entity_poly.pdbx_seq_one_letter_code
_entity_poly.pdbx_strand_id
1 'polypeptide(L)'
;IMQPIDLPLNQKNIIITRSKDGIFDVKKIFINKGANIYDLPALSVGYPDNINPLDEALNEINDFHWIIFSSSNGIKFVDKRLRYLNSSLKECSRKIKIAVVGEKTAKTLDEYGIKADFIPPEFIAESLIDNFPISGYGLKVFLPRVQSGGRNLIADEFRNAGSRVVEVAAYETRCPESIPKETIDAILNQKVDAMIFSSGKTVSNSAFLLEKELGREWLTFLNQTKLLTIGPQTSKVCHDIFGRVDSQAQKYTFEGLL
;
A
#
# COMPACT_ATOMS: atom_id res chain seq x y z
N ILE A 1 14.76 17.69 -40.07
CA ILE A 1 15.03 18.03 -38.67
C ILE A 1 13.72 17.83 -37.94
N MET A 2 13.58 16.71 -37.24
CA MET A 2 12.44 16.47 -36.39
C MET A 2 12.46 17.52 -35.25
N GLN A 3 11.40 18.30 -35.11
CA GLN A 3 11.24 19.15 -33.94
C GLN A 3 11.15 18.27 -32.71
N PRO A 4 11.80 18.62 -31.59
CA PRO A 4 11.69 17.85 -30.37
C PRO A 4 10.20 17.81 -29.97
N ILE A 5 9.69 16.62 -29.70
CA ILE A 5 8.33 16.42 -29.19
C ILE A 5 8.27 17.11 -27.83
N ASP A 6 7.47 18.17 -27.73
CA ASP A 6 7.25 18.87 -26.47
C ASP A 6 6.31 18.03 -25.59
N LEU A 7 6.85 17.39 -24.59
CA LEU A 7 6.09 16.55 -23.66
C LEU A 7 5.31 17.42 -22.66
N PRO A 8 4.08 17.02 -22.25
CA PRO A 8 3.20 17.85 -21.40
C PRO A 8 3.83 18.31 -20.07
N LEU A 9 4.69 17.48 -19.49
CA LEU A 9 5.34 17.75 -18.20
C LEU A 9 6.84 18.03 -18.35
N ASN A 10 7.27 18.44 -19.54
CA ASN A 10 8.69 18.72 -19.79
C ASN A 10 9.23 19.75 -18.79
N GLN A 11 10.36 19.40 -18.15
CA GLN A 11 11.03 20.22 -17.13
C GLN A 11 10.20 20.48 -15.85
N LYS A 12 9.07 19.81 -15.66
CA LYS A 12 8.31 19.89 -14.42
C LYS A 12 8.92 18.99 -13.35
N ASN A 13 9.12 19.55 -12.16
CA ASN A 13 9.68 18.84 -11.01
C ASN A 13 8.55 18.39 -10.10
N ILE A 14 8.38 17.09 -9.97
CA ILE A 14 7.24 16.49 -9.25
C ILE A 14 7.77 15.61 -8.12
N ILE A 15 7.25 15.83 -6.92
CA ILE A 15 7.49 14.95 -5.77
C ILE A 15 6.39 13.89 -5.70
N ILE A 16 6.80 12.63 -5.61
CA ILE A 16 5.93 11.49 -5.37
C ILE A 16 6.16 11.00 -3.94
N THR A 17 5.08 10.82 -3.18
CA THR A 17 5.11 10.51 -1.75
C THR A 17 4.78 9.06 -1.41
N ARG A 18 4.63 8.20 -2.42
CA ARG A 18 4.32 6.79 -2.24
C ARG A 18 5.49 6.03 -1.59
N SER A 19 5.24 4.82 -1.05
CA SER A 19 6.29 3.96 -0.51
C SER A 19 7.32 3.59 -1.60
N LYS A 20 8.56 3.32 -1.21
CA LYS A 20 9.65 2.93 -2.12
C LYS A 20 9.25 1.80 -3.06
N ASP A 21 8.56 0.79 -2.55
CA ASP A 21 8.18 -0.41 -3.33
C ASP A 21 7.11 -0.11 -4.37
N GLY A 22 6.28 0.92 -4.16
CA GLY A 22 5.24 1.34 -5.08
C GLY A 22 5.62 2.48 -6.02
N ILE A 23 6.78 3.10 -5.82
CA ILE A 23 7.20 4.31 -6.55
C ILE A 23 7.54 4.01 -8.01
N PHE A 24 8.14 2.86 -8.30
CA PHE A 24 8.72 2.58 -9.62
C PHE A 24 7.71 2.66 -10.76
N ASP A 25 6.54 2.04 -10.61
CA ASP A 25 5.50 2.05 -11.65
C ASP A 25 4.89 3.44 -11.81
N VAL A 26 4.70 4.16 -10.70
CA VAL A 26 4.17 5.53 -10.70
C VAL A 26 5.16 6.48 -11.39
N LYS A 27 6.45 6.34 -11.13
CA LYS A 27 7.48 7.16 -11.79
C LYS A 27 7.40 7.09 -13.31
N LYS A 28 7.20 5.89 -13.87
CA LYS A 28 7.12 5.71 -15.32
C LYS A 28 6.03 6.56 -15.95
N ILE A 29 4.87 6.67 -15.30
CA ILE A 29 3.73 7.45 -15.80
C ILE A 29 4.15 8.90 -16.02
N PHE A 30 4.81 9.51 -15.06
CA PHE A 30 5.20 10.92 -15.11
C PHE A 30 6.47 11.14 -15.93
N ILE A 31 7.46 10.26 -15.85
CA ILE A 31 8.70 10.34 -16.64
C ILE A 31 8.40 10.27 -18.13
N ASN A 32 7.47 9.41 -18.54
CA ASN A 32 7.04 9.29 -19.94
C ASN A 32 6.39 10.57 -20.45
N LYS A 33 5.92 11.46 -19.58
CA LYS A 33 5.36 12.77 -19.90
C LYS A 33 6.39 13.91 -19.80
N GLY A 34 7.64 13.57 -19.52
CA GLY A 34 8.76 14.53 -19.47
C GLY A 34 9.10 15.07 -18.10
N ALA A 35 8.43 14.63 -17.04
CA ALA A 35 8.67 15.11 -15.68
C ALA A 35 10.00 14.64 -15.09
N ASN A 36 10.59 15.49 -14.26
CA ASN A 36 11.65 15.11 -13.33
C ASN A 36 11.01 14.69 -12.00
N ILE A 37 11.37 13.52 -11.51
CA ILE A 37 10.78 12.95 -10.29
C ILE A 37 11.74 13.05 -9.13
N TYR A 38 11.21 13.55 -8.02
CA TYR A 38 11.87 13.56 -6.72
C TYR A 38 11.10 12.65 -5.76
N ASP A 39 11.82 11.80 -5.05
CA ASP A 39 11.19 10.85 -4.11
C ASP A 39 11.06 11.49 -2.72
N LEU A 40 9.88 11.40 -2.15
CA LEU A 40 9.62 11.62 -0.73
C LEU A 40 8.84 10.41 -0.24
N PRO A 41 9.49 9.24 -0.05
CA PRO A 41 8.78 8.07 0.43
C PRO A 41 8.15 8.33 1.80
N ALA A 42 6.83 8.38 1.85
CA ALA A 42 6.09 8.71 3.07
C ALA A 42 5.53 7.48 3.79
N LEU A 43 5.74 6.30 3.22
CA LEU A 43 5.40 5.03 3.83
C LEU A 43 6.55 4.05 3.70
N SER A 44 6.82 3.33 4.79
CA SER A 44 7.74 2.20 4.84
C SER A 44 6.95 0.98 5.27
N VAL A 45 7.09 -0.13 4.56
CA VAL A 45 6.42 -1.39 4.87
C VAL A 45 7.47 -2.39 5.32
N GLY A 46 7.25 -3.03 6.47
CA GLY A 46 8.18 -3.99 7.03
C GLY A 46 7.47 -5.06 7.84
N TYR A 47 8.26 -5.93 8.46
CA TYR A 47 7.71 -6.94 9.37
C TYR A 47 7.03 -6.29 10.59
N PRO A 48 6.12 -7.02 11.27
CA PRO A 48 5.52 -6.51 12.50
C PRO A 48 6.57 -6.32 13.60
N ASP A 49 6.23 -5.57 14.64
CA ASP A 49 7.11 -5.33 15.79
C ASP A 49 7.51 -6.63 16.47
N ASN A 50 6.57 -7.56 16.59
CA ASN A 50 6.83 -8.91 17.11
C ASN A 50 6.56 -9.94 16.00
N ILE A 51 7.61 -10.56 15.49
CA ILE A 51 7.52 -11.56 14.43
C ILE A 51 7.08 -12.94 14.94
N ASN A 52 7.14 -13.20 16.23
CA ASN A 52 6.93 -14.54 16.78
C ASN A 52 5.55 -15.13 16.47
N PRO A 53 4.42 -14.41 16.60
CA PRO A 53 3.12 -14.96 16.22
C PRO A 53 3.03 -15.37 14.76
N LEU A 54 3.67 -14.61 13.87
CA LEU A 54 3.74 -14.97 12.46
C LEU A 54 4.55 -16.25 12.26
N ASP A 55 5.72 -16.36 12.86
CA ASP A 55 6.57 -17.55 12.75
C ASP A 55 5.86 -18.79 13.29
N GLU A 56 5.18 -18.68 14.41
CA GLU A 56 4.38 -19.77 14.98
C GLU A 56 3.30 -20.25 14.00
N ALA A 57 2.55 -19.31 13.41
CA ALA A 57 1.53 -19.65 12.41
C ALA A 57 2.14 -20.29 11.15
N LEU A 58 3.27 -19.77 10.67
CA LEU A 58 3.94 -20.29 9.47
C LEU A 58 4.55 -21.67 9.72
N ASN A 59 5.03 -21.96 10.92
CA ASN A 59 5.51 -23.30 11.27
C ASN A 59 4.39 -24.34 11.26
N GLU A 60 3.17 -23.93 11.50
CA GLU A 60 1.97 -24.78 11.49
C GLU A 60 1.11 -24.59 10.24
N ILE A 61 1.65 -23.97 9.19
CA ILE A 61 0.86 -23.52 8.04
C ILE A 61 0.09 -24.66 7.36
N ASN A 62 0.66 -25.87 7.34
CA ASN A 62 0.01 -27.04 6.72
C ASN A 62 -1.20 -27.58 7.53
N ASP A 63 -1.38 -27.13 8.76
CA ASP A 63 -2.51 -27.51 9.60
C ASP A 63 -3.75 -26.64 9.36
N PHE A 64 -3.59 -25.54 8.64
CA PHE A 64 -4.72 -24.69 8.25
C PHE A 64 -5.45 -25.26 7.03
N HIS A 65 -6.76 -25.07 6.99
CA HIS A 65 -7.59 -25.39 5.83
C HIS A 65 -7.56 -24.27 4.78
N TRP A 66 -7.59 -23.03 5.25
CA TRP A 66 -7.61 -21.84 4.42
C TRP A 66 -6.65 -20.77 4.93
N ILE A 67 -6.07 -20.05 3.97
CA ILE A 67 -5.43 -18.75 4.20
C ILE A 67 -6.27 -17.71 3.48
N ILE A 68 -6.57 -16.60 4.15
CA ILE A 68 -7.32 -15.49 3.56
C ILE A 68 -6.45 -14.24 3.54
N PHE A 69 -6.19 -13.72 2.35
CA PHE A 69 -5.46 -12.48 2.15
C PHE A 69 -6.41 -11.35 1.76
N SER A 70 -6.35 -10.25 2.48
CA SER A 70 -7.09 -9.02 2.19
C SER A 70 -6.20 -7.88 1.69
N SER A 71 -4.89 -8.12 1.54
CA SER A 71 -3.94 -7.13 1.03
C SER A 71 -2.79 -7.79 0.27
N SER A 72 -2.24 -7.07 -0.70
CA SER A 72 -1.05 -7.49 -1.44
C SER A 72 0.17 -7.62 -0.53
N ASN A 73 0.31 -6.73 0.45
CA ASN A 73 1.41 -6.79 1.42
C ASN A 73 1.35 -8.04 2.28
N GLY A 74 0.15 -8.51 2.63
CA GLY A 74 -0.02 -9.78 3.34
C GLY A 74 0.62 -10.94 2.58
N ILE A 75 0.36 -11.03 1.28
CA ILE A 75 0.96 -12.05 0.41
C ILE A 75 2.49 -11.92 0.38
N LYS A 76 2.99 -10.72 0.13
CA LYS A 76 4.43 -10.44 0.00
C LYS A 76 5.20 -10.81 1.27
N PHE A 77 4.70 -10.39 2.42
CA PHE A 77 5.40 -10.61 3.69
C PHE A 77 5.28 -12.04 4.21
N VAL A 78 4.14 -12.70 3.98
CA VAL A 78 4.01 -14.15 4.27
C VAL A 78 4.99 -14.94 3.42
N ASP A 79 5.03 -14.72 2.11
CA ASP A 79 5.97 -15.43 1.24
C ASP A 79 7.43 -15.15 1.60
N LYS A 80 7.75 -13.87 1.83
CA LYS A 80 9.10 -13.47 2.24
C LYS A 80 9.54 -14.18 3.53
N ARG A 81 8.65 -14.28 4.51
CA ARG A 81 8.97 -14.96 5.77
C ARG A 81 9.05 -16.47 5.61
N LEU A 82 8.16 -17.05 4.80
CA LEU A 82 8.25 -18.48 4.46
C LEU A 82 9.58 -18.81 3.80
N ARG A 83 10.06 -17.97 2.89
CA ARG A 83 11.37 -18.16 2.23
C ARG A 83 12.52 -18.13 3.22
N TYR A 84 12.46 -17.22 4.19
CA TYR A 84 13.41 -17.21 5.31
C TYR A 84 13.38 -18.52 6.11
N LEU A 85 12.22 -19.14 6.23
CA LEU A 85 12.01 -20.42 6.91
C LEU A 85 12.17 -21.64 5.96
N ASN A 86 12.80 -21.45 4.81
CA ASN A 86 13.08 -22.48 3.79
C ASN A 86 11.83 -23.08 3.12
N SER A 87 10.79 -22.28 2.95
CA SER A 87 9.57 -22.65 2.26
C SER A 87 9.13 -21.54 1.29
N SER A 88 7.93 -21.65 0.73
CA SER A 88 7.32 -20.60 -0.10
C SER A 88 5.80 -20.72 -0.04
N LEU A 89 5.11 -19.61 -0.34
CA LEU A 89 3.66 -19.63 -0.40
C LEU A 89 3.16 -20.57 -1.50
N LYS A 90 3.88 -20.64 -2.62
CA LYS A 90 3.53 -21.55 -3.73
C LYS A 90 3.59 -23.02 -3.31
N GLU A 91 4.60 -23.42 -2.55
CA GLU A 91 4.67 -24.78 -2.01
C GLU A 91 3.50 -25.06 -1.07
N CYS A 92 3.20 -24.12 -0.16
CA CYS A 92 2.08 -24.24 0.77
C CYS A 92 0.73 -24.34 0.04
N SER A 93 0.57 -23.64 -1.08
CA SER A 93 -0.66 -23.62 -1.87
C SER A 93 -1.09 -24.99 -2.41
N ARG A 94 -0.19 -25.95 -2.42
CA ARG A 94 -0.51 -27.33 -2.83
C ARG A 94 -1.31 -28.09 -1.79
N LYS A 95 -1.24 -27.69 -0.53
CA LYS A 95 -1.88 -28.37 0.60
C LYS A 95 -2.99 -27.56 1.26
N ILE A 96 -2.99 -26.24 1.07
CA ILE A 96 -3.89 -25.30 1.73
C ILE A 96 -4.62 -24.51 0.66
N LYS A 97 -5.90 -24.24 0.90
CA LYS A 97 -6.68 -23.36 0.02
C LYS A 97 -6.45 -21.91 0.35
N ILE A 98 -6.45 -21.06 -0.66
CA ILE A 98 -6.20 -19.62 -0.54
C ILE A 98 -7.38 -18.85 -1.11
N ALA A 99 -7.92 -17.95 -0.29
CA ALA A 99 -8.90 -16.97 -0.69
C ALA A 99 -8.28 -15.57 -0.67
N VAL A 100 -8.71 -14.71 -1.58
CA VAL A 100 -8.25 -13.32 -1.64
C VAL A 100 -9.43 -12.37 -1.75
N VAL A 101 -9.30 -11.20 -1.12
CA VAL A 101 -10.24 -10.09 -1.23
C VAL A 101 -9.51 -8.90 -1.83
N GLY A 102 -10.08 -8.31 -2.88
CA GLY A 102 -9.52 -7.17 -3.58
C GLY A 102 -8.86 -7.56 -4.89
N GLU A 103 -9.10 -6.74 -5.92
CA GLU A 103 -8.55 -6.94 -7.26
C GLU A 103 -7.02 -6.92 -7.28
N LYS A 104 -6.44 -5.95 -6.58
CA LYS A 104 -4.98 -5.82 -6.47
C LYS A 104 -4.36 -7.02 -5.74
N THR A 105 -5.02 -7.54 -4.72
CA THR A 105 -4.58 -8.73 -3.97
C THR A 105 -4.61 -9.97 -4.85
N ALA A 106 -5.69 -10.16 -5.61
CA ALA A 106 -5.80 -11.26 -6.57
C ALA A 106 -4.70 -11.21 -7.63
N LYS A 107 -4.43 -10.03 -8.18
CA LYS A 107 -3.36 -9.81 -9.15
C LYS A 107 -1.98 -10.11 -8.56
N THR A 108 -1.73 -9.70 -7.33
CA THR A 108 -0.48 -10.02 -6.63
C THR A 108 -0.31 -11.53 -6.47
N LEU A 109 -1.35 -12.24 -6.10
CA LEU A 109 -1.30 -13.71 -5.95
C LEU A 109 -0.94 -14.38 -7.29
N ASP A 110 -1.50 -13.91 -8.39
CA ASP A 110 -1.17 -14.40 -9.74
C ASP A 110 0.32 -14.19 -10.06
N GLU A 111 0.91 -13.08 -9.64
CA GLU A 111 2.35 -12.80 -9.83
C GLU A 111 3.24 -13.82 -9.10
N TYR A 112 2.75 -14.42 -8.02
CA TYR A 112 3.45 -15.51 -7.31
C TYR A 112 3.20 -16.89 -7.95
N GLY A 113 2.49 -16.93 -9.07
CA GLY A 113 2.17 -18.18 -9.77
C GLY A 113 1.12 -19.03 -9.05
N ILE A 114 0.27 -18.41 -8.24
CA ILE A 114 -0.75 -19.08 -7.43
C ILE A 114 -2.12 -18.63 -7.91
N LYS A 115 -2.99 -19.62 -8.21
CA LYS A 115 -4.39 -19.37 -8.49
C LYS A 115 -5.16 -19.42 -7.18
N ALA A 116 -5.94 -18.38 -6.88
CA ALA A 116 -6.82 -18.38 -5.72
C ALA A 116 -7.88 -19.46 -5.84
N ASP A 117 -8.15 -20.16 -4.75
CA ASP A 117 -9.23 -21.15 -4.68
C ASP A 117 -10.60 -20.49 -4.57
N PHE A 118 -10.65 -19.28 -4.01
CA PHE A 118 -11.86 -18.48 -3.94
C PHE A 118 -11.54 -16.98 -4.03
N ILE A 119 -12.29 -16.30 -4.90
CA ILE A 119 -12.32 -14.85 -5.03
C ILE A 119 -13.80 -14.44 -4.97
N PRO A 120 -14.19 -13.55 -4.04
CA PRO A 120 -15.59 -13.14 -3.94
C PRO A 120 -16.03 -12.37 -5.20
N PRO A 121 -17.33 -12.40 -5.54
CA PRO A 121 -17.86 -11.68 -6.71
C PRO A 121 -17.60 -10.17 -6.67
N GLU A 122 -17.59 -9.60 -5.49
CA GLU A 122 -17.20 -8.22 -5.25
C GLU A 122 -15.93 -8.22 -4.40
N PHE A 123 -15.01 -7.28 -4.69
CA PHE A 123 -13.70 -7.21 -4.01
C PHE A 123 -13.77 -6.51 -2.65
N ILE A 124 -14.72 -6.92 -1.81
CA ILE A 124 -14.89 -6.43 -0.44
C ILE A 124 -15.01 -7.60 0.54
N ALA A 125 -14.70 -7.35 1.81
CA ALA A 125 -14.71 -8.37 2.85
C ALA A 125 -16.08 -9.02 3.06
N GLU A 126 -17.16 -8.23 2.99
CA GLU A 126 -18.53 -8.69 3.14
C GLU A 126 -18.88 -9.73 2.07
N SER A 127 -18.48 -9.52 0.84
CA SER A 127 -18.72 -10.46 -0.27
C SER A 127 -17.98 -11.78 -0.06
N LEU A 128 -16.80 -11.76 0.54
CA LEU A 128 -16.09 -13.00 0.90
C LEU A 128 -16.91 -13.85 1.87
N ILE A 129 -17.41 -13.22 2.93
CA ILE A 129 -18.16 -13.91 3.99
C ILE A 129 -19.47 -14.46 3.43
N ASP A 130 -20.23 -13.65 2.70
CA ASP A 130 -21.55 -14.00 2.17
C ASP A 130 -21.50 -15.10 1.12
N ASN A 131 -20.41 -15.18 0.35
CA ASN A 131 -20.28 -16.10 -0.78
C ASN A 131 -19.27 -17.21 -0.54
N PHE A 132 -18.76 -17.38 0.67
CA PHE A 132 -17.75 -18.40 0.97
C PHE A 132 -18.29 -19.80 0.61
N PRO A 133 -17.50 -20.65 -0.10
CA PRO A 133 -18.03 -21.86 -0.74
C PRO A 133 -18.40 -22.99 0.21
N ILE A 134 -17.97 -22.92 1.47
CA ILE A 134 -18.24 -23.96 2.48
C ILE A 134 -18.57 -23.32 3.82
N SER A 135 -19.18 -24.11 4.71
CA SER A 135 -19.44 -23.70 6.09
C SER A 135 -18.14 -23.42 6.83
N GLY A 136 -18.12 -22.37 7.67
CA GLY A 136 -16.99 -22.07 8.54
C GLY A 136 -16.82 -23.04 9.70
N TYR A 137 -17.79 -23.90 9.96
CA TYR A 137 -17.75 -24.82 11.12
C TYR A 137 -16.58 -25.80 11.03
N GLY A 138 -15.78 -25.84 12.08
CA GLY A 138 -14.62 -26.74 12.19
C GLY A 138 -13.43 -26.37 11.30
N LEU A 139 -13.49 -25.28 10.56
CA LEU A 139 -12.34 -24.83 9.77
C LEU A 139 -11.26 -24.17 10.63
N LYS A 140 -10.00 -24.42 10.27
CA LYS A 140 -8.86 -23.67 10.79
C LYS A 140 -8.41 -22.70 9.73
N VAL A 141 -8.54 -21.41 10.01
CA VAL A 141 -8.31 -20.30 9.05
C VAL A 141 -7.13 -19.44 9.52
N PHE A 142 -6.18 -19.24 8.62
CA PHE A 142 -5.07 -18.32 8.82
C PHE A 142 -5.40 -16.98 8.16
N LEU A 143 -5.34 -15.91 8.97
CA LEU A 143 -5.67 -14.56 8.53
C LEU A 143 -4.51 -13.61 8.81
N PRO A 144 -3.51 -13.54 7.91
CA PRO A 144 -2.42 -12.57 8.03
C PRO A 144 -2.91 -11.17 7.65
N ARG A 145 -2.51 -10.17 8.42
CA ARG A 145 -2.97 -8.80 8.22
C ARG A 145 -1.92 -7.77 8.63
N VAL A 146 -2.25 -6.49 8.43
CA VAL A 146 -1.45 -5.39 8.98
C VAL A 146 -1.50 -5.39 10.50
N GLN A 147 -0.39 -5.02 11.15
CA GLN A 147 -0.32 -4.96 12.62
C GLN A 147 -1.32 -3.96 13.19
N SER A 148 -1.37 -2.74 12.65
CA SER A 148 -2.18 -1.64 13.17
C SER A 148 -3.29 -1.27 12.21
N GLY A 149 -4.50 -1.13 12.75
CA GLY A 149 -5.68 -0.77 11.98
C GLY A 149 -6.28 -1.96 11.23
N GLY A 150 -7.11 -1.66 10.24
CA GLY A 150 -7.83 -2.66 9.48
C GLY A 150 -9.12 -3.11 10.12
N ARG A 151 -9.87 -3.94 9.38
CA ARG A 151 -11.19 -4.42 9.78
C ARG A 151 -11.10 -5.85 10.31
N ASN A 152 -11.78 -6.09 11.43
CA ASN A 152 -11.87 -7.42 12.04
C ASN A 152 -13.06 -8.25 11.53
N LEU A 153 -13.82 -7.74 10.58
CA LEU A 153 -15.07 -8.35 10.10
C LEU A 153 -14.88 -9.80 9.67
N ILE A 154 -13.84 -10.10 8.91
CA ILE A 154 -13.57 -11.47 8.43
C ILE A 154 -13.32 -12.41 9.61
N ALA A 155 -12.44 -12.02 10.54
CA ALA A 155 -12.11 -12.84 11.70
C ALA A 155 -13.36 -13.11 12.56
N ASP A 156 -14.14 -12.08 12.86
CA ASP A 156 -15.31 -12.20 13.72
C ASP A 156 -16.38 -13.09 13.10
N GLU A 157 -16.65 -12.93 11.80
CA GLU A 157 -17.66 -13.73 11.10
C GLU A 157 -17.27 -15.22 11.01
N PHE A 158 -16.01 -15.52 10.73
CA PHE A 158 -15.54 -16.90 10.72
C PHE A 158 -15.57 -17.54 12.12
N ARG A 159 -15.20 -16.79 13.16
CA ARG A 159 -15.32 -17.26 14.55
C ARG A 159 -16.78 -17.53 14.92
N ASN A 160 -17.67 -16.62 14.56
CA ASN A 160 -19.11 -16.79 14.78
C ASN A 160 -19.69 -18.01 14.05
N ALA A 161 -19.12 -18.36 12.91
CA ALA A 161 -19.49 -19.56 12.15
C ALA A 161 -18.86 -20.86 12.67
N GLY A 162 -18.08 -20.80 13.74
CA GLY A 162 -17.44 -21.98 14.34
C GLY A 162 -16.06 -22.31 13.81
N SER A 163 -15.41 -21.37 13.10
CA SER A 163 -14.04 -21.52 12.66
C SER A 163 -13.07 -21.19 13.78
N ARG A 164 -11.92 -21.87 13.78
CA ARG A 164 -10.75 -21.48 14.55
C ARG A 164 -9.90 -20.52 13.70
N VAL A 165 -9.92 -19.24 14.03
CA VAL A 165 -9.20 -18.22 13.30
C VAL A 165 -7.92 -17.86 14.03
N VAL A 166 -6.79 -17.96 13.33
CA VAL A 166 -5.50 -17.46 13.77
C VAL A 166 -5.21 -16.18 12.98
N GLU A 167 -5.44 -15.06 13.63
CA GLU A 167 -5.22 -13.71 13.07
C GLU A 167 -3.89 -13.21 13.58
N VAL A 168 -2.95 -12.92 12.66
CA VAL A 168 -1.61 -12.46 13.03
C VAL A 168 -1.18 -11.29 12.19
N ALA A 169 -0.38 -10.41 12.79
CA ALA A 169 0.30 -9.36 12.07
C ALA A 169 1.39 -9.95 11.17
N ALA A 170 1.31 -9.70 9.88
CA ALA A 170 2.29 -10.13 8.89
C ALA A 170 3.20 -8.98 8.44
N TYR A 171 2.75 -7.74 8.57
CA TYR A 171 3.48 -6.54 8.19
C TYR A 171 2.97 -5.32 8.96
N GLU A 172 3.73 -4.24 8.88
CA GLU A 172 3.32 -2.92 9.40
C GLU A 172 3.76 -1.82 8.45
N THR A 173 2.96 -0.78 8.38
CA THR A 173 3.29 0.45 7.65
C THR A 173 3.76 1.51 8.62
N ARG A 174 4.91 2.12 8.34
CA ARG A 174 5.54 3.11 9.22
C ARG A 174 5.90 4.37 8.46
N CYS A 175 6.06 5.47 9.19
CA CYS A 175 6.66 6.68 8.65
C CYS A 175 8.17 6.46 8.52
N PRO A 176 8.77 6.73 7.36
CA PRO A 176 10.22 6.73 7.22
C PRO A 176 10.89 7.76 8.14
N GLU A 177 12.20 7.64 8.32
CA GLU A 177 12.95 8.51 9.25
C GLU A 177 13.39 9.82 8.61
N SER A 178 13.57 9.85 7.29
CA SER A 178 14.15 11.03 6.61
C SER A 178 13.62 11.16 5.18
N ILE A 179 13.84 12.35 4.64
CA ILE A 179 13.61 12.67 3.22
C ILE A 179 14.94 12.61 2.48
N PRO A 180 14.98 12.06 1.25
CA PRO A 180 16.21 12.10 0.44
C PRO A 180 16.75 13.53 0.29
N LYS A 181 18.06 13.68 0.39
CA LYS A 181 18.72 14.99 0.36
C LYS A 181 18.40 15.80 -0.89
N GLU A 182 18.40 15.17 -2.05
CA GLU A 182 18.08 15.83 -3.33
C GLU A 182 16.67 16.40 -3.35
N THR A 183 15.72 15.73 -2.71
CA THR A 183 14.33 16.21 -2.57
C THR A 183 14.28 17.43 -1.64
N ILE A 184 14.97 17.37 -0.50
CA ILE A 184 15.10 18.52 0.40
C ILE A 184 15.73 19.73 -0.30
N ASP A 185 16.80 19.53 -1.04
CA ASP A 185 17.46 20.60 -1.80
C ASP A 185 16.50 21.22 -2.83
N ALA A 186 15.73 20.41 -3.54
CA ALA A 186 14.73 20.91 -4.49
C ALA A 186 13.64 21.74 -3.80
N ILE A 187 13.18 21.33 -2.63
CA ILE A 187 12.18 22.08 -1.85
C ILE A 187 12.77 23.40 -1.35
N LEU A 188 13.95 23.39 -0.77
CA LEU A 188 14.61 24.58 -0.26
C LEU A 188 14.88 25.62 -1.35
N ASN A 189 15.20 25.16 -2.56
CA ASN A 189 15.43 26.02 -3.72
C ASN A 189 14.13 26.40 -4.44
N GLN A 190 12.96 26.01 -3.92
CA GLN A 190 11.65 26.27 -4.48
C GLN A 190 11.49 25.85 -5.94
N LYS A 191 12.11 24.72 -6.31
CA LYS A 191 12.08 24.16 -7.66
C LYS A 191 10.96 23.17 -7.91
N VAL A 192 10.16 22.83 -6.89
CA VAL A 192 9.14 21.80 -6.99
C VAL A 192 7.83 22.39 -7.51
N ASP A 193 7.38 21.88 -8.66
CA ASP A 193 6.13 22.32 -9.29
C ASP A 193 4.90 21.65 -8.66
N ALA A 194 5.01 20.38 -8.29
CA ALA A 194 3.87 19.63 -7.72
C ALA A 194 4.33 18.56 -6.74
N MET A 195 3.45 18.26 -5.78
CA MET A 195 3.60 17.16 -4.83
C MET A 195 2.32 16.34 -4.86
N ILE A 196 2.45 15.02 -5.01
CA ILE A 196 1.33 14.10 -5.20
C ILE A 196 1.17 13.20 -4.00
N PHE A 197 -0.07 13.13 -3.48
CA PHE A 197 -0.45 12.29 -2.36
C PHE A 197 -1.44 11.21 -2.80
N SER A 198 -1.18 9.97 -2.40
CA SER A 198 -2.00 8.80 -2.75
C SER A 198 -2.90 8.32 -1.60
N SER A 199 -2.70 8.82 -0.40
CA SER A 199 -3.50 8.45 0.79
C SER A 199 -3.39 9.51 1.87
N GLY A 200 -4.30 9.47 2.84
CA GLY A 200 -4.22 10.35 4.01
C GLY A 200 -2.92 10.15 4.81
N LYS A 201 -2.44 8.91 4.89
CA LYS A 201 -1.18 8.58 5.57
C LYS A 201 0.04 9.18 4.87
N THR A 202 0.06 9.20 3.54
CA THR A 202 1.15 9.87 2.80
C THR A 202 1.14 11.37 3.03
N VAL A 203 -0.03 11.97 3.19
CA VAL A 203 -0.16 13.39 3.55
C VAL A 203 0.42 13.66 4.93
N SER A 204 -0.08 12.97 5.96
CA SER A 204 0.32 13.22 7.34
C SER A 204 1.79 12.88 7.59
N ASN A 205 2.30 11.80 7.01
CA ASN A 205 3.70 11.43 7.14
C ASN A 205 4.63 12.39 6.39
N SER A 206 4.23 12.85 5.20
CA SER A 206 4.99 13.89 4.48
C SER A 206 5.09 15.17 5.27
N ALA A 207 4.00 15.62 5.88
CA ALA A 207 3.98 16.81 6.73
C ALA A 207 4.90 16.65 7.95
N PHE A 208 4.83 15.50 8.61
CA PHE A 208 5.70 15.17 9.73
C PHE A 208 7.19 15.22 9.33
N LEU A 209 7.55 14.60 8.22
CA LEU A 209 8.92 14.59 7.71
C LEU A 209 9.39 15.98 7.28
N LEU A 210 8.55 16.76 6.61
CA LEU A 210 8.87 18.11 6.18
C LEU A 210 9.09 19.05 7.36
N GLU A 211 8.23 19.00 8.37
CA GLU A 211 8.39 19.79 9.59
C GLU A 211 9.66 19.41 10.34
N LYS A 212 9.96 18.11 10.44
CA LYS A 212 11.17 17.61 11.06
C LYS A 212 12.45 18.11 10.37
N GLU A 213 12.46 18.12 9.04
CA GLU A 213 13.62 18.50 8.23
C GLU A 213 13.77 20.02 8.05
N LEU A 214 12.65 20.75 7.90
CA LEU A 214 12.62 22.16 7.54
C LEU A 214 12.20 23.10 8.69
N GLY A 215 11.74 22.55 9.81
CA GLY A 215 11.29 23.33 10.96
C GLY A 215 9.86 23.86 10.82
N ARG A 216 9.49 24.81 11.68
CA ARG A 216 8.12 25.36 11.74
C ARG A 216 7.65 26.05 10.47
N GLU A 217 8.58 26.59 9.71
CA GLU A 217 8.32 27.35 8.47
C GLU A 217 8.20 26.45 7.21
N TRP A 218 8.08 25.15 7.41
CA TRP A 218 8.12 24.17 6.31
C TRP A 218 7.07 24.43 5.21
N LEU A 219 5.90 24.95 5.55
CA LEU A 219 4.85 25.26 4.57
C LEU A 219 5.23 26.39 3.63
N THR A 220 6.08 27.33 4.08
CA THR A 220 6.48 28.49 3.27
C THR A 220 7.31 28.07 2.04
N PHE A 221 8.05 26.96 2.15
CA PHE A 221 8.83 26.42 1.02
C PHE A 221 7.95 25.78 -0.07
N LEU A 222 6.67 25.55 0.21
CA LEU A 222 5.74 24.92 -0.71
C LEU A 222 4.70 25.88 -1.31
N ASN A 223 4.85 27.18 -1.10
CA ASN A 223 3.89 28.17 -1.59
C ASN A 223 3.67 28.12 -3.12
N GLN A 224 4.71 27.78 -3.88
CA GLN A 224 4.65 27.66 -5.32
C GLN A 224 4.39 26.24 -5.82
N THR A 225 4.31 25.27 -4.91
CA THR A 225 4.10 23.87 -5.22
C THR A 225 2.62 23.54 -5.25
N LYS A 226 2.13 22.95 -6.33
CA LYS A 226 0.75 22.45 -6.41
C LYS A 226 0.62 21.15 -5.64
N LEU A 227 -0.40 21.06 -4.79
CA LEU A 227 -0.70 19.88 -4.01
C LEU A 227 -1.82 19.09 -4.69
N LEU A 228 -1.49 17.88 -5.12
CA LEU A 228 -2.36 17.02 -5.92
C LEU A 228 -2.69 15.75 -5.15
N THR A 229 -3.97 15.36 -5.17
CA THR A 229 -4.46 14.16 -4.49
C THR A 229 -5.20 13.25 -5.46
N ILE A 230 -5.22 11.96 -5.19
CA ILE A 230 -5.90 10.99 -6.06
C ILE A 230 -7.31 10.62 -5.60
N GLY A 231 -7.81 11.17 -4.49
CA GLY A 231 -9.16 10.89 -4.02
C GLY A 231 -9.65 11.85 -2.96
N PRO A 232 -10.97 11.83 -2.65
CA PRO A 232 -11.58 12.79 -1.71
C PRO A 232 -11.14 12.61 -0.26
N GLN A 233 -10.87 11.40 0.20
CA GLN A 233 -10.38 11.18 1.56
C GLN A 233 -8.98 11.74 1.74
N THR A 234 -8.12 11.55 0.77
CA THR A 234 -6.77 12.14 0.74
C THR A 234 -6.85 13.66 0.69
N SER A 235 -7.75 14.21 -0.12
CA SER A 235 -7.99 15.66 -0.21
C SER A 235 -8.38 16.26 1.14
N LYS A 236 -9.25 15.59 1.88
CA LYS A 236 -9.69 16.06 3.22
C LYS A 236 -8.48 16.18 4.16
N VAL A 237 -7.65 15.16 4.25
CA VAL A 237 -6.45 15.18 5.09
C VAL A 237 -5.47 16.25 4.63
N CYS A 238 -5.27 16.38 3.33
CA CYS A 238 -4.39 17.40 2.76
C CYS A 238 -4.89 18.82 3.07
N HIS A 239 -6.18 19.07 2.92
CA HIS A 239 -6.77 20.35 3.28
C HIS A 239 -6.59 20.65 4.78
N ASP A 240 -6.80 19.66 5.65
CA ASP A 240 -6.67 19.83 7.10
C ASP A 240 -5.23 20.15 7.54
N ILE A 241 -4.24 19.52 6.91
CA ILE A 241 -2.82 19.63 7.31
C ILE A 241 -2.07 20.71 6.54
N PHE A 242 -2.22 20.75 5.21
CA PHE A 242 -1.54 21.72 4.35
C PHE A 242 -2.33 23.00 4.11
N GLY A 243 -3.61 23.03 4.49
CA GLY A 243 -4.49 24.16 4.31
C GLY A 243 -5.11 24.32 2.93
N ARG A 244 -4.75 23.46 1.97
CA ARG A 244 -5.26 23.53 0.59
C ARG A 244 -5.09 22.21 -0.16
N VAL A 245 -5.83 22.09 -1.23
CA VAL A 245 -5.65 21.10 -2.30
C VAL A 245 -5.81 21.84 -3.62
N ASP A 246 -4.82 21.76 -4.50
CA ASP A 246 -4.86 22.48 -5.77
C ASP A 246 -5.59 21.70 -6.85
N SER A 247 -5.52 20.35 -6.82
CA SER A 247 -6.28 19.52 -7.73
C SER A 247 -6.45 18.12 -7.18
N GLN A 248 -7.55 17.47 -7.53
CA GLN A 248 -7.87 16.08 -7.20
C GLN A 248 -8.11 15.32 -8.50
N ALA A 249 -7.59 14.09 -8.61
CA ALA A 249 -7.82 13.24 -9.76
C ALA A 249 -9.31 12.93 -9.95
N GLN A 250 -9.79 12.99 -11.18
CA GLN A 250 -11.17 12.63 -11.52
C GLN A 250 -11.39 11.11 -11.40
N LYS A 251 -10.35 10.33 -11.66
CA LYS A 251 -10.30 8.88 -11.38
C LYS A 251 -9.30 8.64 -10.26
N TYR A 252 -9.57 7.68 -9.39
CA TYR A 252 -8.69 7.34 -8.26
C TYR A 252 -7.38 6.68 -8.71
N THR A 253 -6.70 7.27 -9.68
CA THR A 253 -5.45 6.79 -10.27
C THR A 253 -4.47 7.93 -10.48
N PHE A 254 -3.18 7.60 -10.56
CA PHE A 254 -2.16 8.61 -10.86
C PHE A 254 -2.32 9.19 -12.26
N GLU A 255 -2.81 8.40 -13.23
CA GLU A 255 -3.10 8.86 -14.58
C GLU A 255 -4.18 9.96 -14.59
N GLY A 256 -5.12 9.92 -13.66
CA GLY A 256 -6.16 10.93 -13.50
C GLY A 256 -5.65 12.31 -13.10
N LEU A 257 -4.38 12.44 -12.70
CA LEU A 257 -3.73 13.71 -12.37
C LEU A 257 -3.02 14.36 -13.56
N LEU A 258 -2.83 13.63 -14.64
CA LEU A 258 -2.18 14.13 -15.86
C LEU A 258 -3.16 14.95 -16.71
#